data_34cc7f4f11506974286a4d529cc1795e
#
_entry.id   34cc7f4f11506974286a4d529cc1795e
#
_cell.length_a   1.000
_cell.length_b   1.000
_cell.length_c   1.000
_cell.angle_alpha   90.00
_cell.angle_beta   90.00
_cell.angle_gamma   90.00
#
_symmetry.space_group_name_H-M   'P 1'
#
loop_
_entity.id
_entity.type
_entity.pdbx_description
1 polymer ?
#
loop_
_entity_poly.entity_id
_entity_poly.type
_entity_poly.pdbx_seq_one_letter_code
_entity_poly.pdbx_strand_id
1 'polypeptide(L)'
;MKRRPRRPHGLAAPFALALLLLGVGCVQRGDALAPMLSIREPHSGATSTSADLRIVGYAMDDEGIAAVRVDGVDLLATSAYASERGKHLVEFFFTIRDLSDGDVTVTIEAENTRGRVSVLPYRLRLDGTPPTLELTSVTSLGGGRLRVEGVVRDNTLVTSVRINDVPLQFTPAPEYAFRVDVADVSGGEVVVEDAAGNVTRQALR
;
A
#
# COMPACT_ATOMS: atom_id res chain seq x y z
N MET A 1 -62.82 -8.33 91.33
CA MET A 1 -62.94 -7.75 89.96
C MET A 1 -61.70 -7.14 89.55
N LYS A 2 -60.79 -7.76 88.77
CA LYS A 2 -59.69 -7.16 88.01
C LYS A 2 -59.28 -8.11 86.92
N ARG A 3 -59.53 -7.73 85.71
CA ARG A 3 -59.14 -8.47 84.47
C ARG A 3 -57.71 -8.19 84.18
N ARG A 4 -56.93 -9.25 83.91
CA ARG A 4 -55.56 -9.15 83.38
C ARG A 4 -55.58 -8.97 81.86
N PRO A 5 -54.71 -8.14 81.29
CA PRO A 5 -54.56 -8.05 79.83
C PRO A 5 -53.61 -9.15 79.33
N ARG A 6 -53.97 -9.69 78.17
CA ARG A 6 -53.15 -10.66 77.40
C ARG A 6 -51.99 -10.00 76.69
N ARG A 7 -50.85 -10.65 76.73
CA ARG A 7 -49.64 -10.26 75.92
C ARG A 7 -49.84 -10.76 74.48
N PRO A 8 -49.44 -9.97 73.47
CA PRO A 8 -49.36 -10.46 72.11
C PRO A 8 -48.02 -11.14 71.86
N HIS A 9 -48.12 -12.26 71.14
CA HIS A 9 -46.96 -13.04 70.70
C HIS A 9 -46.18 -12.29 69.61
N GLY A 10 -44.85 -12.12 69.81
CA GLY A 10 -43.98 -11.60 68.80
C GLY A 10 -43.76 -12.64 67.69
N LEU A 11 -44.02 -12.24 66.46
CA LEU A 11 -43.62 -12.96 65.29
C LEU A 11 -42.11 -12.65 65.02
N ALA A 12 -41.29 -13.69 65.12
CA ALA A 12 -39.91 -13.64 64.64
C ALA A 12 -39.92 -13.74 63.11
N ALA A 13 -39.49 -12.70 62.47
CA ALA A 13 -39.24 -12.68 61.05
C ALA A 13 -37.92 -13.38 60.70
N PRO A 14 -37.86 -14.30 59.75
CA PRO A 14 -36.56 -14.85 59.31
C PRO A 14 -35.86 -13.85 58.43
N PHE A 15 -34.63 -13.50 58.82
CA PHE A 15 -33.67 -12.73 58.01
C PHE A 15 -33.29 -13.60 56.76
N ALA A 16 -33.86 -13.26 55.64
CA ALA A 16 -33.45 -13.85 54.35
C ALA A 16 -32.14 -13.20 53.95
N LEU A 17 -31.03 -13.91 54.08
CA LEU A 17 -29.73 -13.58 53.59
C LEU A 17 -29.76 -13.68 52.08
N ALA A 18 -29.98 -12.57 51.38
CA ALA A 18 -29.87 -12.49 49.93
C ALA A 18 -28.38 -12.57 49.55
N LEU A 19 -27.93 -13.76 49.13
CA LEU A 19 -26.62 -13.98 48.55
C LEU A 19 -26.57 -13.32 47.18
N LEU A 20 -25.97 -12.12 47.12
CA LEU A 20 -25.72 -11.42 45.87
C LEU A 20 -24.61 -12.17 45.10
N LEU A 21 -24.98 -13.04 44.19
CA LEU A 21 -24.10 -13.61 43.18
C LEU A 21 -23.62 -12.47 42.25
N LEU A 22 -22.49 -11.90 42.58
CA LEU A 22 -21.72 -11.09 41.64
C LEU A 22 -21.28 -12.03 40.53
N GLY A 23 -22.09 -12.12 39.49
CA GLY A 23 -21.67 -12.70 38.22
C GLY A 23 -20.50 -11.87 37.69
N VAL A 24 -19.29 -12.37 37.85
CA VAL A 24 -18.14 -11.92 37.06
C VAL A 24 -18.48 -12.25 35.62
N GLY A 25 -19.16 -11.34 34.96
CA GLY A 25 -19.29 -11.37 33.51
C GLY A 25 -17.89 -11.26 32.95
N CYS A 26 -17.31 -12.39 32.55
CA CYS A 26 -16.24 -12.34 31.57
C CYS A 26 -16.80 -11.53 30.39
N VAL A 27 -16.39 -10.28 30.28
CA VAL A 27 -16.50 -9.55 29.02
C VAL A 27 -15.67 -10.35 28.05
N GLN A 28 -16.29 -11.30 27.36
CA GLN A 28 -15.72 -11.82 26.12
C GLN A 28 -15.54 -10.58 25.24
N ARG A 29 -14.34 -10.08 25.18
CA ARG A 29 -13.91 -9.28 24.05
C ARG A 29 -14.05 -10.18 22.84
N GLY A 30 -15.25 -10.21 22.31
CA GLY A 30 -15.48 -10.76 21.00
C GLY A 30 -14.80 -9.86 20.03
N ASP A 31 -13.54 -10.12 19.75
CA ASP A 31 -12.81 -9.44 18.71
C ASP A 31 -13.48 -9.79 17.39
N ALA A 32 -14.34 -8.85 16.97
CA ALA A 32 -15.08 -9.00 15.72
C ALA A 32 -14.24 -8.53 14.52
N LEU A 33 -12.98 -8.18 14.76
CA LEU A 33 -12.12 -7.62 13.75
C LEU A 33 -11.57 -8.71 12.82
N ALA A 34 -11.52 -8.39 11.56
CA ALA A 34 -10.83 -9.19 10.56
C ALA A 34 -9.33 -8.79 10.53
N PRO A 35 -8.46 -9.62 9.99
CA PRO A 35 -7.03 -9.31 9.90
C PRO A 35 -6.74 -7.95 9.28
N MET A 36 -5.74 -7.25 9.77
CA MET A 36 -5.16 -6.12 9.06
C MET A 36 -4.29 -6.64 7.91
N LEU A 37 -4.49 -6.09 6.72
CA LEU A 37 -3.79 -6.47 5.51
C LEU A 37 -3.19 -5.22 4.85
N SER A 38 -1.91 -5.24 4.53
CA SER A 38 -1.22 -4.10 3.91
C SER A 38 -0.14 -4.54 2.94
N ILE A 39 0.05 -3.74 1.89
CA ILE A 39 1.16 -3.89 0.94
C ILE A 39 2.23 -2.87 1.28
N ARG A 40 3.47 -3.33 1.35
CA ARG A 40 4.65 -2.52 1.60
C ARG A 40 5.34 -2.10 0.31
N GLU A 41 5.43 -3.01 -0.66
CA GLU A 41 6.13 -2.80 -1.93
C GLU A 41 5.42 -3.52 -3.09
N PRO A 42 5.34 -2.87 -4.28
CA PRO A 42 5.54 -1.45 -4.49
C PRO A 42 4.43 -0.64 -3.83
N HIS A 43 4.69 0.65 -3.57
CA HIS A 43 3.61 1.56 -3.22
C HIS A 43 2.68 1.70 -4.44
N SER A 44 1.38 1.89 -4.19
CA SER A 44 0.40 2.09 -5.26
C SER A 44 0.83 3.19 -6.23
N GLY A 45 0.71 2.95 -7.54
CA GLY A 45 1.11 3.89 -8.58
C GLY A 45 1.47 3.18 -9.87
N ALA A 46 2.14 3.90 -10.78
CA ALA A 46 2.71 3.32 -11.97
C ALA A 46 4.01 2.57 -11.63
N THR A 47 4.25 1.45 -12.31
CA THR A 47 5.47 0.66 -12.18
C THR A 47 5.87 0.09 -13.53
N SER A 48 7.19 0.03 -13.79
CA SER A 48 7.73 -0.48 -15.04
C SER A 48 7.42 -1.97 -15.24
N THR A 49 7.22 -2.36 -16.51
CA THR A 49 7.08 -3.76 -16.94
C THR A 49 8.42 -4.42 -17.26
N SER A 50 9.54 -3.74 -17.03
CA SER A 50 10.87 -4.19 -17.46
C SER A 50 11.38 -5.46 -16.75
N ALA A 51 10.77 -5.87 -15.65
CA ALA A 51 11.11 -7.07 -14.89
C ALA A 51 9.88 -7.66 -14.19
N ASP A 52 9.98 -8.90 -13.75
CA ASP A 52 8.98 -9.52 -12.88
C ASP A 52 8.71 -8.63 -11.66
N LEU A 53 7.44 -8.36 -11.40
CA LEU A 53 7.04 -7.47 -10.32
C LEU A 53 6.85 -8.26 -9.02
N ARG A 54 7.71 -8.01 -8.04
CA ARG A 54 7.58 -8.57 -6.70
C ARG A 54 6.70 -7.68 -5.83
N ILE A 55 5.62 -8.24 -5.30
CA ILE A 55 4.73 -7.60 -4.33
C ILE A 55 5.09 -8.12 -2.95
N VAL A 56 5.27 -7.22 -1.99
CA VAL A 56 5.57 -7.54 -0.59
C VAL A 56 4.50 -6.94 0.31
N GLY A 57 3.97 -7.73 1.21
CA GLY A 57 2.95 -7.29 2.15
C GLY A 57 3.02 -8.01 3.49
N TYR A 58 2.11 -7.66 4.36
CA TYR A 58 1.93 -8.34 5.65
C TYR A 58 0.45 -8.44 6.02
N ALA A 59 0.13 -9.50 6.74
CA ALA A 59 -1.15 -9.71 7.41
C ALA A 59 -0.91 -9.81 8.92
N MET A 60 -1.77 -9.17 9.71
CA MET A 60 -1.65 -9.15 11.17
C MET A 60 -3.02 -9.35 11.83
N ASP A 61 -3.06 -10.21 12.87
CA ASP A 61 -4.27 -10.45 13.67
C ASP A 61 -3.90 -11.04 15.04
N ASP A 62 -4.59 -10.62 16.09
CA ASP A 62 -4.35 -11.08 17.45
C ASP A 62 -4.71 -12.56 17.68
N GLU A 63 -5.53 -13.13 16.83
CA GLU A 63 -5.91 -14.56 16.87
C GLU A 63 -4.97 -15.45 16.05
N GLY A 64 -4.05 -14.82 15.27
CA GLY A 64 -3.14 -15.50 14.35
C GLY A 64 -3.74 -15.70 12.95
N ILE A 65 -2.87 -15.67 11.94
CA ILE A 65 -3.22 -15.77 10.52
C ILE A 65 -3.31 -17.24 10.10
N ALA A 66 -4.48 -17.66 9.63
CA ALA A 66 -4.73 -19.02 9.14
C ALA A 66 -4.42 -19.19 7.66
N ALA A 67 -4.67 -18.15 6.84
CA ALA A 67 -4.38 -18.16 5.41
C ALA A 67 -4.07 -16.76 4.89
N VAL A 68 -3.23 -16.68 3.85
CA VAL A 68 -3.06 -15.51 2.99
C VAL A 68 -3.23 -16.00 1.56
N ARG A 69 -4.25 -15.49 0.87
CA ARG A 69 -4.56 -15.89 -0.51
C ARG A 69 -4.29 -14.75 -1.48
N VAL A 70 -3.76 -15.09 -2.63
CA VAL A 70 -3.59 -14.19 -3.77
C VAL A 70 -4.35 -14.79 -4.94
N ASP A 71 -5.37 -14.10 -5.42
CA ASP A 71 -6.31 -14.58 -6.45
C ASP A 71 -6.81 -16.01 -6.15
N GLY A 72 -7.13 -16.28 -4.89
CA GLY A 72 -7.63 -17.56 -4.39
C GLY A 72 -6.55 -18.60 -4.07
N VAL A 73 -5.27 -18.37 -4.39
CA VAL A 73 -4.17 -19.30 -4.08
C VAL A 73 -3.60 -19.02 -2.69
N ASP A 74 -3.69 -19.99 -1.76
CA ASP A 74 -3.17 -19.86 -0.41
C ASP A 74 -1.65 -19.99 -0.37
N LEU A 75 -0.97 -18.89 -0.09
CA LEU A 75 0.49 -18.85 0.05
C LEU A 75 0.97 -19.68 1.25
N LEU A 76 0.20 -19.69 2.36
CA LEU A 76 0.57 -20.42 3.58
C LEU A 76 0.40 -21.95 3.44
N ALA A 77 -0.22 -22.43 2.36
CA ALA A 77 -0.26 -23.84 2.00
C ALA A 77 1.04 -24.31 1.33
N THR A 78 1.92 -23.38 0.90
CA THR A 78 3.20 -23.71 0.28
C THR A 78 4.27 -24.05 1.33
N SER A 79 5.25 -24.87 0.97
CA SER A 79 6.37 -25.23 1.87
C SER A 79 7.17 -24.00 2.34
N ALA A 80 7.23 -22.94 1.54
CA ALA A 80 7.95 -21.72 1.88
C ALA A 80 7.33 -20.98 3.07
N TYR A 81 6.02 -21.09 3.27
CA TYR A 81 5.26 -20.35 4.28
C TYR A 81 4.53 -21.22 5.30
N ALA A 82 4.67 -22.54 5.24
CA ALA A 82 3.92 -23.44 6.13
C ALA A 82 4.17 -23.16 7.63
N SER A 83 5.37 -22.69 7.99
CA SER A 83 5.73 -22.29 9.37
C SER A 83 5.16 -20.95 9.82
N GLU A 84 4.58 -20.18 8.90
CA GLU A 84 3.99 -18.87 9.20
C GLU A 84 2.54 -18.97 9.66
N ARG A 85 1.88 -20.09 9.35
CA ARG A 85 0.48 -20.34 9.72
C ARG A 85 0.28 -20.28 11.22
N GLY A 86 -0.69 -19.50 11.68
CA GLY A 86 -1.02 -19.28 13.09
C GLY A 86 -0.22 -18.18 13.78
N LYS A 87 0.76 -17.58 13.12
CA LYS A 87 1.47 -16.40 13.66
C LYS A 87 0.57 -15.18 13.64
N HIS A 88 0.80 -14.26 14.58
CA HIS A 88 0.08 -13.00 14.68
C HIS A 88 0.46 -11.99 13.59
N LEU A 89 1.68 -12.09 13.07
CA LEU A 89 2.21 -11.30 11.96
C LEU A 89 2.81 -12.26 10.94
N VAL A 90 2.35 -12.16 9.70
CA VAL A 90 2.85 -12.91 8.56
C VAL A 90 3.30 -11.91 7.50
N GLU A 91 4.58 -11.88 7.20
CA GLU A 91 5.09 -11.23 6.00
C GLU A 91 5.00 -12.20 4.82
N PHE A 92 4.56 -11.70 3.68
CA PHE A 92 4.43 -12.50 2.46
C PHE A 92 4.93 -11.74 1.25
N PHE A 93 5.30 -12.47 0.22
CA PHE A 93 5.51 -11.91 -1.12
C PHE A 93 4.99 -12.86 -2.18
N PHE A 94 4.67 -12.29 -3.33
CA PHE A 94 4.37 -13.01 -4.55
C PHE A 94 4.91 -12.22 -5.75
N THR A 95 4.96 -12.86 -6.90
CA THR A 95 5.53 -12.27 -8.11
C THR A 95 4.50 -12.33 -9.23
N ILE A 96 4.24 -11.18 -9.86
CA ILE A 96 3.47 -11.09 -11.09
C ILE A 96 4.48 -11.16 -12.24
N ARG A 97 4.23 -12.07 -13.18
CA ARG A 97 5.08 -12.32 -14.37
C ARG A 97 4.32 -11.95 -15.64
N ASP A 98 5.06 -11.95 -16.76
CA ASP A 98 4.48 -11.69 -18.08
C ASP A 98 3.70 -10.38 -18.13
N LEU A 99 4.32 -9.33 -17.58
CA LEU A 99 3.73 -8.01 -17.46
C LEU A 99 3.55 -7.35 -18.82
N SER A 100 2.41 -6.72 -19.01
CA SER A 100 2.12 -5.84 -20.14
C SER A 100 1.53 -4.54 -19.64
N ASP A 101 1.68 -3.47 -20.42
CA ASP A 101 1.14 -2.17 -20.07
C ASP A 101 -0.38 -2.24 -19.85
N GLY A 102 -0.86 -1.54 -18.83
CA GLY A 102 -2.26 -1.49 -18.46
C GLY A 102 -2.52 -1.59 -16.96
N ASP A 103 -3.80 -1.64 -16.61
CA ASP A 103 -4.21 -1.77 -15.21
C ASP A 103 -4.32 -3.25 -14.82
N VAL A 104 -3.65 -3.62 -13.74
CA VAL A 104 -3.73 -4.94 -13.13
C VAL A 104 -4.36 -4.83 -11.74
N THR A 105 -5.28 -5.72 -11.46
CA THR A 105 -5.88 -5.85 -10.12
C THR A 105 -5.61 -7.26 -9.61
N VAL A 106 -5.03 -7.35 -8.42
CA VAL A 106 -4.81 -8.60 -7.69
C VAL A 106 -5.66 -8.57 -6.43
N THR A 107 -6.41 -9.65 -6.18
CA THR A 107 -7.19 -9.77 -4.95
C THR A 107 -6.36 -10.50 -3.90
N ILE A 108 -6.09 -9.82 -2.78
CA ILE A 108 -5.34 -10.37 -1.66
C ILE A 108 -6.30 -10.54 -0.49
N GLU A 109 -6.33 -11.73 0.10
CA GLU A 109 -7.18 -12.05 1.24
C GLU A 109 -6.32 -12.54 2.41
N ALA A 110 -6.68 -12.13 3.62
CA ALA A 110 -6.14 -12.71 4.84
C ALA A 110 -7.28 -13.25 5.70
N GLU A 111 -7.11 -14.47 6.21
CA GLU A 111 -8.06 -15.14 7.10
C GLU A 111 -7.38 -15.42 8.44
N ASN A 112 -8.04 -15.10 9.55
CA ASN A 112 -7.53 -15.47 10.87
C ASN A 112 -8.00 -16.88 11.28
N THR A 113 -7.48 -17.38 12.41
CA THR A 113 -7.80 -18.72 12.93
C THR A 113 -9.26 -18.90 13.36
N ARG A 114 -10.04 -17.80 13.43
CA ARG A 114 -11.49 -17.83 13.67
C ARG A 114 -12.33 -17.72 12.39
N GLY A 115 -11.70 -17.77 11.22
CA GLY A 115 -12.39 -17.72 9.92
C GLY A 115 -12.87 -16.32 9.52
N ARG A 116 -12.34 -15.25 10.13
CA ARG A 116 -12.64 -13.89 9.69
C ARG A 116 -11.68 -13.50 8.57
N VAL A 117 -12.22 -12.82 7.56
CA VAL A 117 -11.50 -12.51 6.32
C VAL A 117 -11.47 -11.01 6.07
N SER A 118 -10.30 -10.51 5.72
CA SER A 118 -10.11 -9.21 5.08
C SER A 118 -9.76 -9.41 3.62
N VAL A 119 -10.27 -8.53 2.77
CA VAL A 119 -10.03 -8.54 1.32
C VAL A 119 -9.46 -7.20 0.91
N LEU A 120 -8.34 -7.22 0.19
CA LEU A 120 -7.67 -6.06 -0.36
C LEU A 120 -7.57 -6.19 -1.88
N PRO A 121 -8.41 -5.49 -2.66
CA PRO A 121 -8.19 -5.35 -4.10
C PRO A 121 -7.01 -4.40 -4.33
N TYR A 122 -5.86 -4.95 -4.67
CA TYR A 122 -4.64 -4.21 -4.92
C TYR A 122 -4.51 -3.90 -6.41
N ARG A 123 -4.49 -2.61 -6.74
CA ARG A 123 -4.46 -2.11 -8.12
C ARG A 123 -3.11 -1.49 -8.43
N LEU A 124 -2.58 -1.83 -9.60
CA LEU A 124 -1.34 -1.31 -10.15
C LEU A 124 -1.59 -0.85 -11.58
N ARG A 125 -0.96 0.24 -11.97
CA ARG A 125 -0.79 0.59 -13.38
C ARG A 125 0.59 0.14 -13.82
N LEU A 126 0.62 -0.74 -14.81
CA LEU A 126 1.85 -1.21 -15.43
C LEU A 126 2.16 -0.34 -16.65
N ASP A 127 3.40 0.10 -16.77
CA ASP A 127 3.86 0.95 -17.86
C ASP A 127 5.32 0.66 -18.18
N GLY A 128 5.55 0.06 -19.34
CA GLY A 128 6.88 -0.22 -19.87
C GLY A 128 7.27 0.71 -21.01
N THR A 129 6.43 1.70 -21.33
CA THR A 129 6.65 2.62 -22.45
C THR A 129 7.49 3.81 -21.99
N PRO A 130 8.74 3.96 -22.45
CA PRO A 130 9.56 5.15 -22.09
C PRO A 130 8.98 6.45 -22.64
N PRO A 131 9.16 7.56 -21.93
CA PRO A 131 8.75 8.87 -22.42
C PRO A 131 9.43 9.24 -23.73
N THR A 132 8.77 9.99 -24.58
CA THR A 132 9.32 10.54 -25.81
C THR A 132 9.86 11.95 -25.58
N LEU A 133 11.01 12.26 -26.19
CA LEU A 133 11.64 13.59 -26.15
C LEU A 133 11.84 14.12 -27.56
N GLU A 134 11.33 15.29 -27.83
CA GLU A 134 11.55 16.03 -29.07
C GLU A 134 12.27 17.34 -28.76
N LEU A 135 13.56 17.45 -29.13
CA LEU A 135 14.30 18.71 -29.07
C LEU A 135 13.92 19.56 -30.30
N THR A 136 13.28 20.68 -30.05
CA THR A 136 12.85 21.59 -31.13
C THR A 136 13.91 22.59 -31.50
N SER A 137 14.79 22.95 -30.55
CA SER A 137 15.92 23.87 -30.81
C SER A 137 17.04 23.68 -29.77
N VAL A 138 18.28 23.69 -30.23
CA VAL A 138 19.48 23.83 -29.41
C VAL A 138 20.34 24.93 -30.01
N THR A 139 20.37 26.10 -29.36
CA THR A 139 20.99 27.30 -29.91
C THR A 139 22.11 27.84 -28.99
N SER A 140 23.29 28.07 -29.54
CA SER A 140 24.38 28.72 -28.80
C SER A 140 24.05 30.18 -28.51
N LEU A 141 24.19 30.57 -27.24
CA LEU A 141 24.01 31.95 -26.78
C LEU A 141 25.35 32.69 -26.63
N GLY A 142 26.48 31.98 -26.90
CA GLY A 142 27.82 32.49 -26.58
C GLY A 142 28.13 32.37 -25.08
N GLY A 143 29.41 32.62 -24.74
CA GLY A 143 29.85 32.56 -23.34
C GLY A 143 29.69 31.19 -22.65
N GLY A 144 29.74 30.10 -23.43
CA GLY A 144 29.58 28.74 -22.88
C GLY A 144 28.18 28.42 -22.44
N ARG A 145 27.14 28.99 -23.10
CA ARG A 145 25.71 28.73 -22.79
C ARG A 145 24.94 28.29 -24.02
N LEU A 146 23.98 27.39 -23.79
CA LEU A 146 23.02 26.95 -24.78
C LEU A 146 21.61 27.31 -24.34
N ARG A 147 20.76 27.63 -25.30
CA ARG A 147 19.29 27.58 -25.12
C ARG A 147 18.78 26.27 -25.67
N VAL A 148 18.10 25.52 -24.84
CA VAL A 148 17.49 24.24 -25.18
C VAL A 148 15.97 24.37 -25.10
N GLU A 149 15.31 24.01 -26.18
CA GLU A 149 13.84 24.00 -26.27
C GLU A 149 13.39 22.60 -26.70
N GLY A 150 12.32 22.11 -26.12
CA GLY A 150 11.80 20.79 -26.44
C GLY A 150 10.45 20.50 -25.82
N VAL A 151 9.91 19.36 -26.20
CA VAL A 151 8.67 18.82 -25.67
C VAL A 151 8.89 17.37 -25.28
N VAL A 152 8.46 17.01 -24.09
CA VAL A 152 8.43 15.62 -23.62
C VAL A 152 6.98 15.15 -23.50
N ARG A 153 6.72 13.89 -23.84
CA ARG A 153 5.40 13.28 -23.76
C ARG A 153 5.50 11.85 -23.24
N ASP A 154 4.49 11.45 -22.53
CA ASP A 154 4.36 10.10 -21.98
C ASP A 154 2.89 9.66 -21.94
N ASN A 155 2.63 8.33 -22.00
CA ASN A 155 1.29 7.75 -21.89
C ASN A 155 0.72 7.79 -20.46
N THR A 156 1.58 8.04 -19.45
CA THR A 156 1.20 8.23 -18.06
C THR A 156 1.56 9.66 -17.62
N LEU A 157 2.68 9.86 -16.97
CA LEU A 157 3.14 11.17 -16.49
C LEU A 157 4.65 11.29 -16.63
N VAL A 158 5.12 12.34 -17.23
CA VAL A 158 6.52 12.80 -17.12
C VAL A 158 6.71 13.34 -15.69
N THR A 159 7.63 12.78 -14.94
CA THR A 159 7.90 13.15 -13.54
C THR A 159 9.22 13.87 -13.36
N SER A 160 10.19 13.65 -14.25
CA SER A 160 11.49 14.28 -14.17
C SER A 160 12.04 14.63 -15.56
N VAL A 161 12.57 15.85 -15.70
CA VAL A 161 13.37 16.28 -16.84
C VAL A 161 14.63 16.92 -16.29
N ARG A 162 15.80 16.42 -16.72
CA ARG A 162 17.11 16.97 -16.34
C ARG A 162 17.88 17.32 -17.60
N ILE A 163 18.57 18.44 -17.57
CA ILE A 163 19.49 18.85 -18.63
C ILE A 163 20.87 19.06 -17.99
N ASN A 164 21.88 18.32 -18.45
CA ASN A 164 23.20 18.31 -17.84
C ASN A 164 23.15 18.10 -16.32
N ASP A 165 22.33 17.12 -15.85
CA ASP A 165 22.04 16.81 -14.45
C ASP A 165 21.29 17.90 -13.66
N VAL A 166 20.98 19.04 -14.27
CA VAL A 166 20.20 20.12 -13.64
C VAL A 166 18.70 19.82 -13.81
N PRO A 167 17.95 19.60 -12.73
CA PRO A 167 16.53 19.29 -12.82
C PRO A 167 15.71 20.53 -13.19
N LEU A 168 14.73 20.35 -14.07
CA LEU A 168 13.72 21.36 -14.36
C LEU A 168 12.57 21.24 -13.35
N GLN A 169 12.02 22.39 -12.95
CA GLN A 169 10.90 22.45 -12.03
C GLN A 169 9.59 22.56 -12.79
N PHE A 170 8.71 21.56 -12.67
CA PHE A 170 7.39 21.56 -13.27
C PHE A 170 6.44 20.65 -12.45
N THR A 171 5.16 20.74 -12.72
CA THR A 171 4.18 19.76 -12.16
C THR A 171 4.12 18.56 -13.10
N PRO A 172 4.22 17.31 -12.59
CA PRO A 172 4.09 16.11 -13.40
C PRO A 172 2.85 16.13 -14.29
N ALA A 173 3.03 15.85 -15.57
CA ALA A 173 1.98 15.90 -16.59
C ALA A 173 2.29 14.91 -17.74
N PRO A 174 1.28 14.50 -18.55
CA PRO A 174 1.52 13.67 -19.74
C PRO A 174 2.33 14.38 -20.83
N GLU A 175 2.35 15.70 -20.80
CA GLU A 175 3.14 16.53 -21.73
C GLU A 175 3.75 17.71 -20.98
N TYR A 176 5.02 18.00 -21.27
CA TYR A 176 5.73 19.15 -20.73
C TYR A 176 6.61 19.79 -21.83
N ALA A 177 6.35 21.05 -22.15
CA ALA A 177 7.18 21.86 -23.04
C ALA A 177 8.13 22.72 -22.20
N PHE A 178 9.41 22.77 -22.60
CA PHE A 178 10.43 23.53 -21.89
C PHE A 178 11.25 24.42 -22.81
N ARG A 179 11.74 25.51 -22.22
CA ARG A 179 12.72 26.42 -22.82
C ARG A 179 13.63 26.92 -21.69
N VAL A 180 14.89 26.52 -21.73
CA VAL A 180 15.86 26.83 -20.66
C VAL A 180 17.24 27.20 -21.22
N ASP A 181 17.95 28.00 -20.48
CA ASP A 181 19.33 28.35 -20.77
C ASP A 181 20.26 27.58 -19.82
N VAL A 182 21.11 26.72 -20.38
CA VAL A 182 22.01 25.83 -19.63
C VAL A 182 23.48 26.08 -19.99
N ALA A 183 24.40 25.56 -19.20
CA ALA A 183 25.81 25.54 -19.55
C ALA A 183 26.02 24.62 -20.77
N ASP A 184 26.92 25.06 -21.68
CA ASP A 184 27.39 24.25 -22.79
C ASP A 184 28.51 23.34 -22.29
N VAL A 185 28.20 22.09 -22.03
CA VAL A 185 29.14 21.09 -21.54
C VAL A 185 29.37 20.02 -22.60
N SER A 186 30.59 19.49 -22.67
CA SER A 186 30.92 18.37 -23.56
C SER A 186 30.12 17.13 -23.12
N GLY A 187 29.44 16.49 -24.09
CA GLY A 187 28.58 15.33 -23.78
C GLY A 187 27.30 15.68 -23.06
N GLY A 188 26.85 16.94 -23.16
CA GLY A 188 25.57 17.35 -22.55
C GLY A 188 24.40 16.55 -23.09
N GLU A 189 23.47 16.20 -22.21
CA GLU A 189 22.29 15.39 -22.52
C GLU A 189 21.02 15.91 -21.81
N VAL A 190 19.88 15.53 -22.34
CA VAL A 190 18.59 15.61 -21.66
C VAL A 190 18.20 14.21 -21.22
N VAL A 191 17.81 14.08 -19.97
CA VAL A 191 17.31 12.84 -19.36
C VAL A 191 15.88 13.08 -18.92
N VAL A 192 14.98 12.22 -19.37
CA VAL A 192 13.55 12.27 -19.04
C VAL A 192 13.16 10.99 -18.35
N GLU A 193 12.35 11.08 -17.30
CA GLU A 193 11.84 9.94 -16.54
C GLU A 193 10.32 10.09 -16.34
N ASP A 194 9.59 9.00 -16.51
CA ASP A 194 8.15 8.92 -16.27
C ASP A 194 7.78 8.51 -14.83
N ALA A 195 6.50 8.31 -14.58
CA ALA A 195 5.99 7.88 -13.29
C ALA A 195 6.28 6.40 -12.97
N ALA A 196 6.58 5.59 -13.97
CA ALA A 196 6.92 4.19 -13.82
C ALA A 196 8.44 3.94 -13.67
N GLY A 197 9.26 5.00 -13.84
CA GLY A 197 10.72 4.95 -13.80
C GLY A 197 11.35 4.56 -15.14
N ASN A 198 10.59 4.59 -16.26
CA ASN A 198 11.19 4.42 -17.58
C ASN A 198 11.94 5.72 -17.97
N VAL A 199 13.06 5.54 -18.66
CA VAL A 199 13.99 6.65 -18.91
C VAL A 199 14.30 6.77 -20.40
N THR A 200 14.23 8.00 -20.91
CA THR A 200 14.76 8.39 -22.23
C THR A 200 15.92 9.36 -22.07
N ARG A 201 16.96 9.17 -22.89
CA ARG A 201 18.16 10.03 -22.92
C ARG A 201 18.40 10.50 -24.34
N GLN A 202 18.75 11.77 -24.51
CA GLN A 202 19.11 12.35 -25.79
C GLN A 202 20.24 13.36 -25.63
N ALA A 203 21.27 13.17 -26.41
CA ALA A 203 22.39 14.13 -26.46
C ALA A 203 21.91 15.48 -27.02
N LEU A 204 22.49 16.56 -26.51
CA LEU A 204 22.27 17.94 -27.01
C LEU A 204 22.94 18.21 -28.34
N ARG A 205 23.92 17.38 -28.74
CA ARG A 205 24.68 17.48 -29.99
C ARG A 205 24.98 16.09 -30.55
#